data_4bd93f353a7c93bfb98f5088adb97088
#
_entry.id   4bd93f353a7c93bfb98f5088adb97088
#
_cell.length_a   1.000
_cell.length_b   1.000
_cell.length_c   1.000
_cell.angle_alpha   90.00
_cell.angle_beta   90.00
_cell.angle_gamma   90.00
#
_symmetry.space_group_name_H-M   'P 1'
#
loop_
_entity.id
_entity.type
_entity.pdbx_description
1 polymer ?
#
loop_
_entity_poly.entity_id
_entity_poly.type
_entity_poly.pdbx_seq_one_letter_code
_entity_poly.pdbx_strand_id
1 'polypeptide(L)'
;MFDDKVPIIEVNRYNFETYSLLLKYSIKNADIIAIDLELSGIGTTNGLRGRPFQERYERIRETVQTRSILSIGISIFKLYKCIEEKKTIKLRNISFNLMTMSNDNYIVEPDALAFLSKHGFDFNRLINSAILYSTKSRTGPLPNLLKDILSSGASLVFHNGFVDLAFLYHHLFNEIPESVGVFQSNLYDWFTTEGIDLDAVGGRGLFYDSKFTAASDQYSSTFLEYVFRKSQRSNVMEYRDNRLYVRVKFSKDYGSDEVNPVDIDYIDCSMSPHFLKNNFAINEESRDSLCPFYEKHGFCRKSDCEKVHEVDLMLDIECQKSIKKRRRKNGDPQPPAKKTRGLPKAVTKKLESSDIENDGAEEESEQLGFHEKTHFSTKGCHRAGMDAFMTGFFVIFSQRMHLFKYQTLDAAFSNQTLVPGLEKPLPLVNSSYAPSTEKHREIWAECQKNKIKNLNFKSGIVTI
;
A
#
# COMPACT_ATOMS: atom_id res chain seq x y z
N MET A 1 6.94 10.04 -17.01
CA MET A 1 7.16 8.88 -16.12
C MET A 1 8.04 9.33 -14.98
N PHE A 2 8.52 8.49 -14.14
CA PHE A 2 9.59 8.80 -13.19
C PHE A 2 10.91 8.23 -13.70
N ASP A 3 12.02 8.65 -13.08
CA ASP A 3 13.35 8.10 -13.36
C ASP A 3 13.37 6.61 -13.01
N ASP A 4 14.32 5.84 -13.56
CA ASP A 4 14.41 4.39 -13.34
C ASP A 4 14.71 4.02 -11.87
N LYS A 5 15.05 5.01 -11.04
CA LYS A 5 15.32 4.85 -9.61
C LYS A 5 14.38 5.70 -8.78
N VAL A 6 13.84 5.09 -7.71
CA VAL A 6 13.00 5.76 -6.71
C VAL A 6 13.86 6.08 -5.48
N PRO A 7 14.02 7.35 -5.12
CA PRO A 7 14.74 7.74 -3.92
C PRO A 7 13.87 7.55 -2.67
N ILE A 8 14.42 6.87 -1.66
CA ILE A 8 13.81 6.67 -0.35
C ILE A 8 14.74 7.28 0.71
N ILE A 9 14.23 8.19 1.53
CA ILE A 9 14.99 8.79 2.63
C ILE A 9 14.90 7.87 3.85
N GLU A 10 16.05 7.35 4.27
CA GLU A 10 16.19 6.49 5.44
C GLU A 10 16.27 7.34 6.71
N VAL A 11 15.25 7.21 7.58
CA VAL A 11 15.14 7.98 8.82
C VAL A 11 15.29 7.07 10.03
N ASN A 12 16.13 7.47 10.95
CA ASN A 12 16.42 6.77 12.20
C ASN A 12 16.53 7.77 13.36
N ARG A 13 16.84 7.30 14.59
CA ARG A 13 16.88 8.17 15.77
C ARG A 13 17.94 9.28 15.69
N TYR A 14 18.99 9.12 14.87
CA TYR A 14 20.08 10.09 14.79
C TYR A 14 19.82 11.24 13.82
N ASN A 15 18.99 10.99 12.79
CA ASN A 15 18.65 11.99 11.77
C ASN A 15 17.16 12.40 11.79
N PHE A 16 16.34 11.85 12.70
CA PHE A 16 14.92 12.17 12.79
C PHE A 16 14.67 13.68 12.98
N GLU A 17 15.39 14.32 13.87
CA GLU A 17 15.22 15.78 14.11
C GLU A 17 15.55 16.58 12.85
N THR A 18 16.60 16.19 12.10
CA THR A 18 16.97 16.82 10.83
C THR A 18 15.83 16.74 9.82
N TYR A 19 15.17 15.59 9.71
CA TYR A 19 14.09 15.39 8.73
C TYR A 19 12.69 15.72 9.26
N SER A 20 12.52 16.02 10.54
CA SER A 20 11.21 16.26 11.17
C SER A 20 10.45 17.42 10.53
N LEU A 21 11.13 18.52 10.22
CA LEU A 21 10.53 19.68 9.56
C LEU A 21 10.11 19.36 8.13
N LEU A 22 10.96 18.65 7.37
CA LEU A 22 10.67 18.23 6.01
C LEU A 22 9.47 17.26 5.97
N LEU A 23 9.41 16.29 6.89
CA LEU A 23 8.27 15.38 7.07
C LEU A 23 6.99 16.16 7.33
N LYS A 24 6.98 17.03 8.34
CA LYS A 24 5.80 17.86 8.71
C LYS A 24 5.34 18.75 7.56
N TYR A 25 6.28 19.42 6.89
CA TYR A 25 5.98 20.25 5.73
C TYR A 25 5.36 19.44 4.59
N SER A 26 5.97 18.29 4.27
CA SER A 26 5.50 17.41 3.20
C SER A 26 4.11 16.84 3.50
N ILE A 27 3.87 16.37 4.73
CA ILE A 27 2.58 15.86 5.19
C ILE A 27 1.49 16.95 5.11
N LYS A 28 1.77 18.15 5.60
CA LYS A 28 0.82 19.27 5.57
C LYS A 28 0.38 19.62 4.13
N ASN A 29 1.30 19.55 3.18
CA ASN A 29 1.04 19.88 1.78
C ASN A 29 0.58 18.70 0.92
N ALA A 30 0.54 17.49 1.47
CA ALA A 30 0.19 16.27 0.73
C ALA A 30 -1.25 16.31 0.21
N ASP A 31 -1.48 15.73 -0.97
CA ASP A 31 -2.82 15.38 -1.43
C ASP A 31 -3.11 13.89 -1.17
N ILE A 32 -2.07 13.04 -1.28
CA ILE A 32 -2.15 11.60 -1.05
C ILE A 32 -0.93 11.19 -0.23
N ILE A 33 -1.16 10.37 0.80
CA ILE A 33 -0.10 9.75 1.60
C ILE A 33 -0.33 8.24 1.59
N ALA A 34 0.64 7.50 1.08
CA ALA A 34 0.63 6.04 1.16
C ALA A 34 1.52 5.59 2.32
N ILE A 35 1.08 4.55 3.04
CA ILE A 35 1.76 4.01 4.21
C ILE A 35 1.85 2.50 4.08
N ASP A 36 2.97 1.95 4.53
CA ASP A 36 3.23 0.52 4.64
C ASP A 36 4.06 0.24 5.91
N LEU A 37 3.92 -0.95 6.49
CA LEU A 37 4.61 -1.33 7.72
C LEU A 37 5.41 -2.61 7.56
N GLU A 38 6.62 -2.66 8.15
CA GLU A 38 7.30 -3.92 8.42
C GLU A 38 7.11 -4.31 9.89
N LEU A 39 6.73 -5.56 10.13
CA LEU A 39 6.29 -6.03 11.43
C LEU A 39 7.18 -7.18 11.93
N SER A 40 7.30 -7.32 13.26
CA SER A 40 8.04 -8.43 13.88
C SER A 40 7.31 -9.78 13.75
N GLY A 41 6.11 -9.79 13.18
CA GLY A 41 5.25 -10.92 12.91
C GLY A 41 3.82 -10.47 12.64
N ILE A 42 3.06 -11.31 11.95
CA ILE A 42 1.66 -11.07 11.60
C ILE A 42 0.69 -12.07 12.25
N GLY A 43 1.20 -12.95 13.11
CA GLY A 43 0.41 -14.00 13.75
C GLY A 43 0.05 -15.15 12.82
N THR A 44 -0.66 -16.12 13.32
CA THR A 44 -1.15 -17.23 12.52
C THR A 44 -2.61 -17.01 12.12
N THR A 45 -2.91 -17.25 10.85
CA THR A 45 -4.29 -17.22 10.33
C THR A 45 -4.89 -18.63 10.21
N ASN A 46 -4.14 -19.67 10.64
CA ASN A 46 -4.55 -21.06 10.56
C ASN A 46 -5.86 -21.31 11.33
N GLY A 47 -6.79 -22.04 10.72
CA GLY A 47 -8.07 -22.40 11.34
C GLY A 47 -9.10 -21.28 11.46
N LEU A 48 -8.84 -20.09 10.88
CA LEU A 48 -9.78 -18.96 10.93
C LEU A 48 -10.73 -18.89 9.72
N ARG A 49 -10.52 -19.70 8.69
CA ARG A 49 -11.39 -19.73 7.51
C ARG A 49 -12.81 -20.14 7.89
N GLY A 50 -13.80 -19.38 7.42
CA GLY A 50 -15.22 -19.64 7.75
C GLY A 50 -15.67 -19.22 9.13
N ARG A 51 -14.77 -18.72 10.00
CA ARG A 51 -15.15 -18.20 11.31
C ARG A 51 -15.74 -16.80 11.24
N PRO A 52 -16.59 -16.41 12.20
CA PRO A 52 -17.09 -15.03 12.33
C PRO A 52 -15.96 -14.01 12.32
N PHE A 53 -16.21 -12.82 11.78
CA PHE A 53 -15.17 -11.78 11.66
C PHE A 53 -14.65 -11.32 13.02
N GLN A 54 -15.50 -11.30 14.07
CA GLN A 54 -15.09 -10.96 15.43
C GLN A 54 -13.99 -11.92 15.95
N GLU A 55 -14.10 -13.22 15.72
CA GLU A 55 -13.08 -14.19 16.15
C GLU A 55 -11.75 -14.01 15.42
N ARG A 56 -11.80 -13.63 14.13
CA ARG A 56 -10.58 -13.27 13.36
C ARG A 56 -9.96 -11.99 13.87
N TYR A 57 -10.79 -11.01 14.20
CA TYR A 57 -10.34 -9.75 14.76
C TYR A 57 -9.67 -9.95 16.12
N GLU A 58 -10.14 -10.84 16.96
CA GLU A 58 -9.51 -11.20 18.23
C GLU A 58 -8.08 -11.70 18.02
N ARG A 59 -7.83 -12.50 16.98
CA ARG A 59 -6.47 -12.93 16.60
C ARG A 59 -5.61 -11.78 16.11
N ILE A 60 -6.16 -10.91 15.27
CA ILE A 60 -5.46 -9.69 14.83
C ILE A 60 -5.13 -8.81 16.04
N ARG A 61 -6.08 -8.63 16.97
CA ARG A 61 -5.89 -7.86 18.20
C ARG A 61 -4.76 -8.44 19.07
N GLU A 62 -4.75 -9.76 19.29
CA GLU A 62 -3.68 -10.47 20.00
C GLU A 62 -2.33 -10.26 19.32
N THR A 63 -2.28 -10.38 18.00
CA THR A 63 -1.07 -10.14 17.20
C THR A 63 -0.58 -8.70 17.39
N VAL A 64 -1.45 -7.72 17.21
CA VAL A 64 -1.12 -6.31 17.34
C VAL A 64 -0.64 -5.95 18.76
N GLN A 65 -1.22 -6.54 19.79
CA GLN A 65 -0.82 -6.30 21.19
C GLN A 65 0.51 -6.93 21.58
N THR A 66 0.99 -7.88 20.81
CA THR A 66 2.17 -8.69 21.19
C THR A 66 3.34 -8.54 20.23
N ARG A 67 3.17 -7.97 19.04
CA ARG A 67 4.24 -7.75 18.05
C ARG A 67 4.60 -6.28 17.99
N SER A 68 5.64 -5.95 17.21
CA SER A 68 6.17 -4.60 17.08
C SER A 68 6.22 -4.13 15.64
N ILE A 69 6.09 -2.82 15.42
CA ILE A 69 6.39 -2.17 14.15
C ILE A 69 7.91 -1.98 14.07
N LEU A 70 8.55 -2.54 13.04
CA LEU A 70 9.99 -2.47 12.80
C LEU A 70 10.36 -1.38 11.80
N SER A 71 9.45 -1.05 10.87
CA SER A 71 9.63 0.05 9.94
C SER A 71 8.28 0.65 9.55
N ILE A 72 8.28 1.97 9.30
CA ILE A 72 7.13 2.71 8.76
C ILE A 72 7.56 3.37 7.46
N GLY A 73 6.98 2.93 6.35
CA GLY A 73 7.13 3.56 5.05
C GLY A 73 6.06 4.63 4.85
N ILE A 74 6.48 5.82 4.43
CA ILE A 74 5.57 6.93 4.13
C ILE A 74 5.94 7.51 2.79
N SER A 75 5.04 7.41 1.82
CA SER A 75 5.22 8.00 0.49
C SER A 75 4.19 9.09 0.26
N ILE A 76 4.68 10.31 0.09
CA ILE A 76 3.87 11.53 0.04
C ILE A 76 3.81 12.02 -1.40
N PHE A 77 2.59 12.19 -1.91
CA PHE A 77 2.33 12.68 -3.25
C PHE A 77 1.60 14.02 -3.20
N LYS A 78 2.14 14.98 -3.95
CA LYS A 78 1.52 16.28 -4.17
C LYS A 78 1.18 16.44 -5.64
N LEU A 79 -0.09 16.68 -5.96
CA LEU A 79 -0.53 17.05 -7.29
C LEU A 79 0.01 18.44 -7.60
N TYR A 80 0.83 18.52 -8.64
CA TYR A 80 1.47 19.77 -9.03
C TYR A 80 0.74 20.46 -10.18
N LYS A 81 0.38 19.71 -11.23
CA LYS A 81 -0.28 20.23 -12.41
C LYS A 81 -0.92 19.11 -13.25
N CYS A 82 -2.15 19.36 -13.72
CA CYS A 82 -2.75 18.63 -14.84
C CYS A 82 -2.54 19.46 -16.13
N ILE A 83 -2.04 18.82 -17.18
CA ILE A 83 -1.77 19.47 -18.47
C ILE A 83 -2.65 18.83 -19.51
N GLU A 84 -3.72 19.54 -19.93
CA GLU A 84 -4.74 19.03 -20.86
C GLU A 84 -4.15 18.72 -22.24
N GLU A 85 -3.40 19.64 -22.82
CA GLU A 85 -2.79 19.50 -24.15
C GLU A 85 -1.87 18.26 -24.24
N LYS A 86 -1.17 17.93 -23.15
CA LYS A 86 -0.24 16.80 -23.05
C LYS A 86 -0.85 15.58 -22.39
N LYS A 87 -2.12 15.61 -21.99
CA LYS A 87 -2.78 14.53 -21.26
C LYS A 87 -1.91 13.97 -20.14
N THR A 88 -1.37 14.86 -19.29
CA THR A 88 -0.38 14.51 -18.27
C THR A 88 -0.79 14.98 -16.90
N ILE A 89 -0.75 14.09 -15.92
CA ILE A 89 -0.82 14.42 -14.49
C ILE A 89 0.62 14.49 -13.97
N LYS A 90 1.00 15.64 -13.45
CA LYS A 90 2.31 15.83 -12.81
C LYS A 90 2.18 15.83 -11.29
N LEU A 91 2.90 14.93 -10.64
CA LEU A 91 3.02 14.87 -9.19
C LEU A 91 4.47 15.08 -8.77
N ARG A 92 4.62 15.63 -7.56
CA ARG A 92 5.87 15.54 -6.78
C ARG A 92 5.72 14.41 -5.78
N ASN A 93 6.80 13.68 -5.55
CA ASN A 93 6.85 12.62 -4.55
C ASN A 93 8.08 12.79 -3.67
N ILE A 94 7.90 12.44 -2.39
CA ILE A 94 8.96 12.19 -1.45
C ILE A 94 8.57 10.98 -0.62
N SER A 95 9.51 10.06 -0.44
CA SER A 95 9.28 8.82 0.30
C SER A 95 10.30 8.67 1.41
N PHE A 96 9.82 8.22 2.57
CA PHE A 96 10.61 8.00 3.77
C PHE A 96 10.46 6.56 4.23
N ASN A 97 11.54 6.02 4.77
CA ASN A 97 11.56 4.75 5.49
C ASN A 97 12.04 5.01 6.91
N LEU A 98 11.15 4.93 7.90
CA LEU A 98 11.47 5.18 9.29
C LEU A 98 11.77 3.85 9.98
N MET A 99 12.97 3.66 10.47
CA MET A 99 13.30 2.51 11.32
C MET A 99 12.76 2.72 12.72
N THR A 100 11.91 1.81 13.20
CA THR A 100 11.20 1.93 14.48
C THR A 100 11.32 0.67 15.32
N MET A 101 11.27 0.79 16.64
CA MET A 101 11.25 -0.37 17.53
C MET A 101 10.52 -0.03 18.82
N SER A 102 9.73 -0.97 19.32
CA SER A 102 9.08 -0.81 20.63
C SER A 102 10.10 -0.91 21.78
N ASN A 103 9.94 -0.07 22.78
CA ASN A 103 10.63 -0.19 24.09
C ASN A 103 9.97 -1.24 24.99
N ASP A 104 8.75 -1.68 24.67
CA ASP A 104 8.05 -2.71 25.41
C ASP A 104 8.51 -4.11 24.91
N ASN A 105 8.34 -5.13 25.73
CA ASN A 105 8.60 -6.50 25.31
C ASN A 105 7.63 -6.89 24.19
N TYR A 106 8.15 -7.52 23.14
CA TYR A 106 7.35 -7.98 22.02
C TYR A 106 7.83 -9.32 21.49
N ILE A 107 6.94 -10.03 20.83
CA ILE A 107 7.21 -11.31 20.16
C ILE A 107 7.78 -11.04 18.76
N VAL A 108 8.74 -11.87 18.40
CA VAL A 108 9.33 -11.90 17.06
C VAL A 108 9.08 -13.27 16.46
N GLU A 109 8.53 -13.30 15.26
CA GLU A 109 8.30 -14.54 14.51
C GLU A 109 9.51 -14.85 13.62
N PRO A 110 10.13 -16.05 13.74
CA PRO A 110 11.29 -16.42 12.94
C PRO A 110 11.06 -16.27 11.43
N ASP A 111 9.87 -16.64 10.94
CA ASP A 111 9.52 -16.57 9.52
C ASP A 111 9.45 -15.11 9.03
N ALA A 112 8.94 -14.20 9.87
CA ALA A 112 8.92 -12.77 9.55
C ALA A 112 10.35 -12.21 9.45
N LEU A 113 11.24 -12.58 10.38
CA LEU A 113 12.65 -12.17 10.31
C LEU A 113 13.37 -12.75 9.09
N ALA A 114 13.15 -14.04 8.79
CA ALA A 114 13.74 -14.70 7.63
C ALA A 114 13.26 -14.02 6.34
N PHE A 115 11.97 -13.70 6.24
CA PHE A 115 11.40 -12.96 5.13
C PHE A 115 12.06 -11.59 4.97
N LEU A 116 12.08 -10.77 6.01
CA LEU A 116 12.66 -9.43 5.98
C LEU A 116 14.16 -9.47 5.65
N SER A 117 14.92 -10.38 6.26
CA SER A 117 16.34 -10.58 5.99
C SER A 117 16.61 -10.93 4.53
N LYS A 118 15.82 -11.86 3.96
CA LYS A 118 15.90 -12.24 2.54
C LYS A 118 15.68 -11.06 1.60
N HIS A 119 14.89 -10.08 2.03
CA HIS A 119 14.59 -8.88 1.27
C HIS A 119 15.52 -7.69 1.60
N GLY A 120 16.61 -7.96 2.33
CA GLY A 120 17.65 -6.97 2.60
C GLY A 120 17.36 -6.02 3.76
N PHE A 121 16.45 -6.38 4.67
CA PHE A 121 16.22 -5.62 5.88
C PHE A 121 17.41 -5.72 6.82
N ASP A 122 17.96 -4.57 7.25
CA ASP A 122 19.16 -4.50 8.10
C ASP A 122 18.76 -4.49 9.58
N PHE A 123 18.76 -5.67 10.21
CA PHE A 123 18.47 -5.82 11.64
C PHE A 123 19.55 -5.20 12.53
N ASN A 124 20.81 -5.17 12.10
CA ASN A 124 21.85 -4.52 12.89
C ASN A 124 21.61 -3.01 12.94
N ARG A 125 21.26 -2.42 11.80
CA ARG A 125 20.88 -1.01 11.75
C ARG A 125 19.63 -0.73 12.57
N LEU A 126 18.60 -1.59 12.51
CA LEU A 126 17.40 -1.48 13.34
C LEU A 126 17.77 -1.42 14.83
N ILE A 127 18.48 -2.41 15.33
CA ILE A 127 18.83 -2.51 16.77
C ILE A 127 19.63 -1.29 17.23
N ASN A 128 20.56 -0.80 16.40
CA ASN A 128 21.47 0.28 16.78
C ASN A 128 20.89 1.68 16.57
N SER A 129 19.89 1.87 15.69
CA SER A 129 19.48 3.21 15.28
C SER A 129 17.96 3.43 15.19
N ALA A 130 17.12 2.48 15.59
CA ALA A 130 15.67 2.65 15.52
C ALA A 130 15.17 3.83 16.37
N ILE A 131 14.14 4.48 15.89
CA ILE A 131 13.32 5.44 16.64
C ILE A 131 12.48 4.62 17.61
N LEU A 132 12.70 4.84 18.91
CA LEU A 132 12.02 4.08 19.95
C LEU A 132 10.63 4.66 20.23
N TYR A 133 9.66 3.78 20.50
CA TYR A 133 8.32 4.14 20.91
C TYR A 133 7.80 3.17 21.99
N SER A 134 6.73 3.57 22.70
CA SER A 134 6.08 2.72 23.70
C SER A 134 4.57 2.72 23.52
N THR A 135 3.97 1.53 23.54
CA THR A 135 2.51 1.36 23.50
C THR A 135 1.82 1.82 24.78
N LYS A 136 2.57 1.94 25.90
CA LYS A 136 2.05 2.37 27.20
C LYS A 136 1.85 3.89 27.27
N SER A 137 2.82 4.64 26.78
CA SER A 137 2.76 6.12 26.86
C SER A 137 2.11 6.76 25.64
N ARG A 138 2.34 6.19 24.44
CA ARG A 138 1.92 6.75 23.16
C ARG A 138 2.25 8.24 22.99
N THR A 139 3.41 8.64 23.52
CA THR A 139 3.97 9.98 23.42
C THR A 139 5.28 9.92 22.63
N GLY A 140 5.72 11.07 22.12
CA GLY A 140 6.98 11.19 21.38
C GLY A 140 6.81 11.35 19.87
N PRO A 141 7.89 11.18 19.11
CA PRO A 141 7.92 11.58 17.69
C PRO A 141 6.95 10.81 16.79
N LEU A 142 6.85 9.48 16.95
CA LEU A 142 6.02 8.65 16.07
C LEU A 142 4.51 8.85 16.32
N PRO A 143 3.98 8.85 17.57
CA PRO A 143 2.60 9.24 17.84
C PRO A 143 2.23 10.62 17.30
N ASN A 144 3.13 11.62 17.45
CA ASN A 144 2.89 12.95 16.91
C ASN A 144 2.88 12.95 15.37
N LEU A 145 3.78 12.20 14.73
CA LEU A 145 3.81 12.03 13.29
C LEU A 145 2.50 11.42 12.76
N LEU A 146 1.95 10.39 13.43
CA LEU A 146 0.66 9.80 13.06
C LEU A 146 -0.47 10.84 13.18
N LYS A 147 -0.50 11.65 14.26
CA LYS A 147 -1.48 12.72 14.42
C LYS A 147 -1.35 13.78 13.32
N ASP A 148 -0.12 14.15 12.92
CA ASP A 148 0.12 15.09 11.82
C ASP A 148 -0.42 14.52 10.49
N ILE A 149 -0.22 13.22 10.22
CA ILE A 149 -0.74 12.52 9.04
C ILE A 149 -2.28 12.54 9.03
N LEU A 150 -2.92 12.12 10.13
CA LEU A 150 -4.38 12.06 10.26
C LEU A 150 -5.02 13.45 10.17
N SER A 151 -4.32 14.48 10.65
CA SER A 151 -4.78 15.88 10.61
C SER A 151 -4.54 16.57 9.28
N SER A 152 -3.76 15.98 8.38
CA SER A 152 -3.31 16.64 7.13
C SER A 152 -4.43 16.90 6.13
N GLY A 153 -5.53 16.12 6.19
CA GLY A 153 -6.59 16.12 5.18
C GLY A 153 -6.16 15.51 3.84
N ALA A 154 -5.01 14.84 3.77
CA ALA A 154 -4.62 14.03 2.63
C ALA A 154 -5.41 12.72 2.61
N SER A 155 -5.66 12.17 1.42
CA SER A 155 -6.18 10.81 1.29
C SER A 155 -5.11 9.81 1.69
N LEU A 156 -5.45 8.84 2.55
CA LEU A 156 -4.52 7.81 3.02
C LEU A 156 -4.69 6.53 2.21
N VAL A 157 -3.58 5.96 1.76
CA VAL A 157 -3.56 4.78 0.89
C VAL A 157 -2.74 3.68 1.52
N PHE A 158 -3.29 2.45 1.55
CA PHE A 158 -2.63 1.25 2.05
C PHE A 158 -2.78 0.11 1.03
N HIS A 159 -2.01 -0.95 1.19
CA HIS A 159 -2.21 -2.19 0.45
C HIS A 159 -2.65 -3.31 1.38
N ASN A 160 -3.94 -3.72 1.32
CA ASN A 160 -4.51 -4.68 2.26
C ASN A 160 -4.41 -4.20 3.73
N GLY A 161 -4.70 -2.93 3.95
CA GLY A 161 -4.24 -2.12 5.08
C GLY A 161 -4.96 -2.33 6.42
N PHE A 162 -5.86 -3.33 6.58
CA PHE A 162 -6.60 -3.51 7.84
C PHE A 162 -5.67 -3.82 9.03
N VAL A 163 -4.67 -4.66 8.80
CA VAL A 163 -3.68 -5.02 9.84
C VAL A 163 -2.78 -3.82 10.15
N ASP A 164 -2.31 -3.10 9.13
CA ASP A 164 -1.48 -1.89 9.32
C ASP A 164 -2.22 -0.83 10.13
N LEU A 165 -3.50 -0.60 9.82
CA LEU A 165 -4.34 0.32 10.58
C LEU A 165 -4.49 -0.13 12.05
N ALA A 166 -4.61 -1.43 12.29
CA ALA A 166 -4.69 -1.97 13.65
C ALA A 166 -3.38 -1.76 14.43
N PHE A 167 -2.22 -1.98 13.78
CA PHE A 167 -0.91 -1.70 14.37
C PHE A 167 -0.71 -0.20 14.64
N LEU A 168 -0.95 0.67 13.66
CA LEU A 168 -0.84 2.12 13.85
C LEU A 168 -1.76 2.62 14.96
N TYR A 169 -2.99 2.10 15.01
CA TYR A 169 -3.94 2.46 16.05
C TYR A 169 -3.43 2.06 17.43
N HIS A 170 -3.07 0.78 17.63
CA HIS A 170 -2.65 0.28 18.94
C HIS A 170 -1.34 0.89 19.41
N HIS A 171 -0.35 0.94 18.51
CA HIS A 171 1.00 1.34 18.89
C HIS A 171 1.18 2.84 19.05
N LEU A 172 0.49 3.65 18.23
CA LEU A 172 0.79 5.08 18.14
C LEU A 172 -0.40 6.00 18.49
N PHE A 173 -1.62 5.47 18.59
CA PHE A 173 -2.80 6.31 18.82
C PHE A 173 -3.52 5.98 20.12
N ASN A 174 -4.15 4.81 20.23
CA ASN A 174 -4.91 4.38 21.40
C ASN A 174 -4.92 2.84 21.50
N GLU A 175 -5.30 2.31 22.63
CA GLU A 175 -5.49 0.87 22.82
C GLU A 175 -6.55 0.34 21.86
N ILE A 176 -6.24 -0.79 21.19
CA ILE A 176 -7.17 -1.42 20.26
C ILE A 176 -8.36 -2.02 21.00
N PRO A 177 -9.62 -1.69 20.63
CA PRO A 177 -10.81 -2.16 21.34
C PRO A 177 -11.04 -3.66 21.15
N GLU A 178 -11.86 -4.26 22.04
CA GLU A 178 -12.19 -5.68 21.98
C GLU A 178 -13.16 -6.02 20.84
N SER A 179 -14.12 -5.12 20.57
CA SER A 179 -15.10 -5.29 19.51
C SER A 179 -14.59 -4.76 18.19
N VAL A 180 -14.70 -5.59 17.15
CA VAL A 180 -14.39 -5.16 15.77
C VAL A 180 -15.29 -4.02 15.32
N GLY A 181 -16.57 -4.00 15.73
CA GLY A 181 -17.50 -2.91 15.38
C GLY A 181 -17.08 -1.57 15.98
N VAL A 182 -16.60 -1.56 17.23
CA VAL A 182 -16.04 -0.36 17.88
C VAL A 182 -14.77 0.06 17.17
N PHE A 183 -13.90 -0.88 16.77
CA PHE A 183 -12.69 -0.55 16.02
C PHE A 183 -13.02 0.06 14.65
N GLN A 184 -14.01 -0.48 13.93
CA GLN A 184 -14.47 0.09 12.67
C GLN A 184 -14.99 1.53 12.86
N SER A 185 -15.77 1.81 13.91
CA SER A 185 -16.26 3.15 14.22
C SER A 185 -15.10 4.11 14.57
N ASN A 186 -14.09 3.65 15.32
CA ASN A 186 -12.89 4.43 15.59
C ASN A 186 -12.10 4.74 14.30
N LEU A 187 -11.98 3.79 13.38
CA LEU A 187 -11.34 4.04 12.09
C LEU A 187 -12.18 4.93 11.18
N TYR A 188 -13.51 4.82 11.25
CA TYR A 188 -14.40 5.69 10.51
C TYR A 188 -14.14 7.16 10.86
N ASP A 189 -13.95 7.49 12.14
CA ASP A 189 -13.64 8.85 12.59
C ASP A 189 -12.34 9.38 11.96
N TRP A 190 -11.33 8.53 11.76
CA TRP A 190 -10.08 8.93 11.11
C TRP A 190 -10.27 9.38 9.65
N PHE A 191 -11.22 8.75 8.93
CA PHE A 191 -11.40 8.94 7.48
C PHE A 191 -12.65 9.72 7.10
N THR A 192 -13.56 9.94 8.03
CA THR A 192 -14.75 10.75 7.85
C THR A 192 -14.76 11.88 8.85
N THR A 193 -15.25 13.02 8.45
CA THR A 193 -15.29 14.19 9.33
C THR A 193 -16.74 14.65 9.43
N GLU A 194 -17.34 14.49 10.60
CA GLU A 194 -18.70 15.01 10.85
C GLU A 194 -18.74 16.51 10.58
N GLY A 195 -19.79 16.95 9.91
CA GLY A 195 -19.99 18.36 9.57
C GLY A 195 -19.27 18.86 8.32
N ILE A 196 -18.53 17.98 7.60
CA ILE A 196 -18.00 18.30 6.28
C ILE A 196 -18.80 17.59 5.21
N ASP A 197 -19.28 18.37 4.25
CA ASP A 197 -19.83 17.87 3.02
C ASP A 197 -18.71 17.21 2.19
N LEU A 198 -18.75 15.88 2.05
CA LEU A 198 -17.77 15.11 1.27
C LEU A 198 -17.72 15.55 -0.20
N ASP A 199 -18.83 16.02 -0.76
CA ASP A 199 -18.89 16.55 -2.12
C ASP A 199 -18.14 17.89 -2.19
N ALA A 200 -18.26 18.73 -1.16
CA ALA A 200 -17.57 20.02 -1.09
C ALA A 200 -16.05 19.88 -0.98
N VAL A 201 -15.56 18.86 -0.23
CA VAL A 201 -14.12 18.57 -0.13
C VAL A 201 -13.60 17.65 -1.24
N GLY A 202 -14.47 17.19 -2.13
CA GLY A 202 -14.12 16.42 -3.32
C GLY A 202 -13.48 15.09 -3.01
N GLY A 203 -13.91 14.39 -1.94
CA GLY A 203 -13.39 13.07 -1.56
C GLY A 203 -11.98 13.08 -0.96
N ARG A 204 -11.47 14.23 -0.47
CA ARG A 204 -10.19 14.32 0.25
C ARG A 204 -10.28 13.76 1.66
N GLY A 205 -9.15 13.33 2.19
CA GLY A 205 -9.05 12.86 3.58
C GLY A 205 -9.65 11.48 3.83
N LEU A 206 -9.95 10.71 2.77
CA LEU A 206 -10.54 9.38 2.83
C LEU A 206 -9.46 8.29 2.82
N PHE A 207 -9.86 7.08 3.17
CA PHE A 207 -9.02 5.88 3.10
C PHE A 207 -9.21 5.15 1.78
N TYR A 208 -8.12 4.64 1.22
CA TYR A 208 -8.12 3.82 0.01
C TYR A 208 -7.25 2.58 0.22
N ASP A 209 -7.79 1.41 -0.16
CA ASP A 209 -7.05 0.15 -0.18
C ASP A 209 -6.69 -0.20 -1.64
N SER A 210 -5.40 -0.24 -1.93
CA SER A 210 -4.92 -0.51 -3.28
C SER A 210 -5.22 -1.94 -3.73
N LYS A 211 -5.27 -2.91 -2.81
CA LYS A 211 -5.67 -4.29 -3.13
C LYS A 211 -7.15 -4.35 -3.53
N PHE A 212 -8.02 -3.61 -2.82
CA PHE A 212 -9.43 -3.46 -3.21
C PHE A 212 -9.55 -2.79 -4.59
N THR A 213 -8.79 -1.73 -4.84
CA THR A 213 -8.74 -1.06 -6.15
C THR A 213 -8.31 -2.03 -7.25
N ALA A 214 -7.25 -2.82 -7.04
CA ALA A 214 -6.78 -3.81 -8.01
C ALA A 214 -7.83 -4.90 -8.30
N ALA A 215 -8.52 -5.38 -7.27
CA ALA A 215 -9.60 -6.35 -7.44
C ALA A 215 -10.78 -5.76 -8.23
N SER A 216 -11.14 -4.51 -7.98
CA SER A 216 -12.20 -3.78 -8.69
C SER A 216 -11.82 -3.53 -10.16
N ASP A 217 -10.56 -3.26 -10.45
CA ASP A 217 -10.00 -3.11 -11.80
C ASP A 217 -9.79 -4.46 -12.51
N GLN A 218 -10.14 -5.58 -11.88
CA GLN A 218 -10.04 -6.93 -12.42
C GLN A 218 -8.61 -7.34 -12.81
N TYR A 219 -7.62 -6.95 -12.02
CA TYR A 219 -6.27 -7.46 -12.19
C TYR A 219 -6.23 -9.00 -11.98
N SER A 220 -5.38 -9.70 -12.72
CA SER A 220 -5.23 -11.17 -12.64
C SER A 220 -4.62 -11.61 -11.32
N SER A 221 -3.81 -10.77 -10.70
CA SER A 221 -3.28 -10.92 -9.34
C SER A 221 -3.33 -9.58 -8.62
N THR A 222 -3.27 -9.59 -7.28
CA THR A 222 -3.42 -8.38 -6.47
C THR A 222 -2.27 -8.14 -5.50
N PHE A 223 -1.20 -8.93 -5.53
CA PHE A 223 -0.03 -8.63 -4.70
C PHE A 223 0.70 -7.36 -5.20
N LEU A 224 1.32 -6.65 -4.28
CA LEU A 224 1.75 -5.26 -4.49
C LEU A 224 2.72 -5.08 -5.65
N GLU A 225 3.76 -5.91 -5.75
CA GLU A 225 4.74 -5.79 -6.82
C GLU A 225 4.11 -5.97 -8.21
N TYR A 226 3.18 -6.93 -8.34
CA TYR A 226 2.47 -7.15 -9.60
C TYR A 226 1.62 -5.96 -10.02
N VAL A 227 0.80 -5.41 -9.09
CA VAL A 227 -0.07 -4.28 -9.43
C VAL A 227 0.74 -3.03 -9.76
N PHE A 228 1.85 -2.79 -9.05
CA PHE A 228 2.77 -1.70 -9.33
C PHE A 228 3.43 -1.85 -10.70
N ARG A 229 4.10 -2.98 -10.96
CA ARG A 229 4.82 -3.22 -12.24
C ARG A 229 3.87 -3.18 -13.43
N LYS A 230 2.68 -3.75 -13.32
CA LYS A 230 1.65 -3.68 -14.36
C LYS A 230 1.20 -2.25 -14.62
N SER A 231 1.00 -1.45 -13.57
CA SER A 231 0.62 -0.04 -13.70
C SER A 231 1.75 0.80 -14.30
N GLN A 232 2.99 0.54 -13.91
CA GLN A 232 4.18 1.19 -14.46
C GLN A 232 4.29 0.93 -15.97
N ARG A 233 4.14 -0.34 -16.40
CA ARG A 233 4.12 -0.72 -17.83
C ARG A 233 2.96 -0.08 -18.58
N SER A 234 1.76 -0.12 -18.00
CA SER A 234 0.58 0.51 -18.59
C SER A 234 0.75 2.02 -18.74
N ASN A 235 1.35 2.68 -17.76
CA ASN A 235 1.64 4.11 -17.81
C ASN A 235 2.62 4.49 -18.94
N VAL A 236 3.61 3.61 -19.22
CA VAL A 236 4.51 3.76 -20.38
C VAL A 236 3.74 3.64 -21.69
N MET A 237 2.83 2.68 -21.77
CA MET A 237 1.99 2.48 -22.97
C MET A 237 1.04 3.66 -23.19
N GLU A 238 0.39 4.18 -22.13
CA GLU A 238 -0.44 5.38 -22.22
C GLU A 238 0.35 6.58 -22.76
N TYR A 239 1.58 6.79 -22.29
CA TYR A 239 2.48 7.83 -22.82
C TYR A 239 2.80 7.62 -24.31
N ARG A 240 3.18 6.39 -24.72
CA ARG A 240 3.50 6.06 -26.12
C ARG A 240 2.30 6.27 -27.05
N ASP A 241 1.09 5.95 -26.57
CA ASP A 241 -0.15 6.08 -27.34
C ASP A 241 -0.77 7.48 -27.25
N ASN A 242 -0.06 8.46 -26.69
CA ASN A 242 -0.55 9.83 -26.49
C ASN A 242 -1.89 9.88 -25.73
N ARG A 243 -2.06 9.00 -24.74
CA ARG A 243 -3.19 8.95 -23.80
C ARG A 243 -2.80 9.51 -22.46
N LEU A 244 -3.77 9.62 -21.52
CA LEU A 244 -3.54 10.19 -20.19
C LEU A 244 -2.58 9.33 -19.37
N TYR A 245 -1.46 9.90 -18.95
CA TYR A 245 -0.44 9.26 -18.15
C TYR A 245 -0.02 10.09 -16.93
N VAL A 246 0.64 9.42 -16.00
CA VAL A 246 1.16 9.99 -14.76
C VAL A 246 2.66 10.22 -14.87
N ARG A 247 3.11 11.41 -14.48
CA ARG A 247 4.51 11.75 -14.36
C ARG A 247 4.84 12.13 -12.92
N VAL A 248 5.67 11.33 -12.28
CA VAL A 248 6.17 11.59 -10.93
C VAL A 248 7.54 12.27 -11.03
N LYS A 249 7.70 13.40 -10.35
CA LYS A 249 8.99 14.08 -10.17
C LYS A 249 9.41 13.87 -8.71
N PHE A 250 10.53 13.26 -8.51
CA PHE A 250 11.15 13.17 -7.19
C PHE A 250 11.77 14.52 -6.84
N SER A 251 11.64 14.94 -5.62
CA SER A 251 12.17 16.19 -5.16
C SER A 251 13.69 16.12 -5.06
N LYS A 252 14.34 16.56 -6.15
CA LYS A 252 15.75 16.99 -6.09
C LYS A 252 15.88 18.40 -5.51
N ASP A 253 14.74 19.10 -5.39
CA ASP A 253 14.61 20.52 -5.05
C ASP A 253 14.13 20.78 -3.62
N TYR A 254 14.21 19.79 -2.72
CA TYR A 254 14.35 20.13 -1.31
C TYR A 254 15.78 20.66 -1.21
N GLY A 255 15.94 21.96 -1.14
CA GLY A 255 17.18 22.69 -1.36
C GLY A 255 18.41 21.84 -1.03
N SER A 256 19.41 21.87 -1.84
CA SER A 256 20.58 20.98 -1.85
C SER A 256 21.25 20.74 -0.49
N ASP A 257 20.79 21.44 0.54
CA ASP A 257 21.29 21.41 1.91
C ASP A 257 20.37 20.67 2.90
N GLU A 258 19.13 20.27 2.51
CA GLU A 258 18.16 19.68 3.44
C GLU A 258 18.18 18.16 3.51
N VAL A 259 18.71 17.47 2.51
CA VAL A 259 18.78 16.00 2.51
C VAL A 259 20.22 15.55 2.27
N ASN A 260 20.77 14.87 3.26
CA ASN A 260 22.11 14.28 3.14
C ASN A 260 22.06 13.11 2.14
N PRO A 261 22.87 13.11 1.06
CA PRO A 261 22.90 12.02 0.09
C PRO A 261 23.17 10.63 0.69
N VAL A 262 23.85 10.54 1.84
CA VAL A 262 24.12 9.28 2.56
C VAL A 262 22.83 8.65 3.12
N ASP A 263 21.81 9.46 3.38
CA ASP A 263 20.54 8.99 3.90
C ASP A 263 19.55 8.60 2.79
N ILE A 264 19.93 8.68 1.51
CA ILE A 264 19.06 8.34 0.40
C ILE A 264 19.44 6.95 -0.15
N ASP A 265 18.49 6.03 -0.11
CA ASP A 265 18.58 4.77 -0.83
C ASP A 265 17.83 4.86 -2.17
N TYR A 266 18.44 4.41 -3.24
CA TYR A 266 17.88 4.44 -4.59
C TYR A 266 17.46 3.05 -5.04
N ILE A 267 16.16 2.82 -5.10
CA ILE A 267 15.59 1.54 -5.53
C ILE A 267 15.42 1.51 -7.05
N ASP A 268 16.01 0.51 -7.70
CA ASP A 268 15.93 0.32 -9.15
C ASP A 268 14.55 -0.18 -9.56
N CYS A 269 13.86 0.59 -10.39
CA CYS A 269 12.55 0.30 -10.97
C CYS A 269 12.60 0.23 -12.50
N SER A 270 13.78 0.02 -13.09
CA SER A 270 13.98 -0.08 -14.54
C SER A 270 13.04 -1.11 -15.18
N MET A 271 12.56 -0.79 -16.36
CA MET A 271 11.73 -1.70 -17.14
C MET A 271 12.55 -2.83 -17.74
N SER A 272 11.95 -4.01 -17.86
CA SER A 272 12.61 -5.13 -18.51
C SER A 272 12.99 -4.78 -19.96
N PRO A 273 14.16 -5.23 -20.47
CA PRO A 273 14.56 -5.01 -21.87
C PRO A 273 13.55 -5.56 -22.88
N HIS A 274 12.86 -6.64 -22.56
CA HIS A 274 11.80 -7.23 -23.39
C HIS A 274 10.63 -6.26 -23.57
N PHE A 275 10.18 -5.65 -22.48
CA PHE A 275 9.11 -4.65 -22.53
C PHE A 275 9.53 -3.40 -23.31
N LEU A 276 10.75 -2.90 -23.09
CA LEU A 276 11.24 -1.70 -23.78
C LEU A 276 11.36 -1.87 -25.29
N LYS A 277 11.75 -3.08 -25.74
CA LYS A 277 11.89 -3.44 -27.16
C LYS A 277 10.58 -3.91 -27.80
N ASN A 278 9.46 -3.94 -27.09
CA ASN A 278 8.18 -4.54 -27.49
C ASN A 278 8.34 -5.99 -27.97
N ASN A 279 9.33 -6.71 -27.43
CA ASN A 279 9.62 -8.09 -27.79
C ASN A 279 9.01 -9.03 -26.73
N PHE A 280 7.75 -9.40 -26.93
CA PHE A 280 7.03 -10.36 -26.08
C PHE A 280 7.01 -11.78 -26.67
N ALA A 281 7.98 -12.11 -27.52
CA ALA A 281 8.14 -13.46 -28.03
C ALA A 281 8.75 -14.37 -26.95
N ILE A 282 7.89 -14.86 -26.05
CA ILE A 282 8.26 -15.80 -25.00
C ILE A 282 8.08 -17.22 -25.56
N ASN A 283 9.11 -18.04 -25.46
CA ASN A 283 9.03 -19.47 -25.82
C ASN A 283 8.20 -20.27 -24.80
N GLU A 284 7.84 -21.50 -25.12
CA GLU A 284 7.05 -22.34 -24.22
C GLU A 284 7.83 -22.70 -22.96
N GLU A 285 9.12 -22.94 -23.06
CA GLU A 285 10.00 -23.24 -21.94
C GLU A 285 10.02 -22.11 -20.90
N SER A 286 10.17 -20.85 -21.32
CA SER A 286 10.09 -19.70 -20.43
C SER A 286 8.71 -19.54 -19.77
N ARG A 287 7.63 -19.94 -20.47
CA ARG A 287 6.28 -19.92 -19.88
C ARG A 287 6.12 -21.00 -18.82
N ASP A 288 6.62 -22.22 -19.09
CA ASP A 288 6.50 -23.35 -18.18
C ASP A 288 7.45 -23.22 -16.98
N SER A 289 8.45 -22.34 -17.08
CA SER A 289 9.36 -22.03 -15.98
C SER A 289 8.71 -21.19 -14.87
N LEU A 290 7.64 -20.45 -15.15
CA LEU A 290 6.97 -19.61 -14.13
C LEU A 290 6.28 -20.48 -13.06
N CYS A 291 6.48 -20.16 -11.79
CA CYS A 291 5.82 -20.84 -10.68
C CYS A 291 4.33 -20.47 -10.61
N PRO A 292 3.39 -21.44 -10.76
CA PRO A 292 1.95 -21.15 -10.72
C PRO A 292 1.48 -20.62 -9.36
N PHE A 293 2.13 -21.03 -8.26
CA PHE A 293 1.80 -20.56 -6.92
C PHE A 293 2.24 -19.08 -6.76
N TYR A 294 3.45 -18.74 -7.22
CA TYR A 294 3.92 -17.36 -7.23
C TYR A 294 3.06 -16.47 -8.15
N GLU A 295 2.69 -16.94 -9.35
CA GLU A 295 1.81 -16.21 -10.27
C GLU A 295 0.51 -15.79 -9.60
N LYS A 296 -0.04 -16.64 -8.72
CA LYS A 296 -1.31 -16.40 -8.04
C LYS A 296 -1.15 -15.54 -6.77
N HIS A 297 -0.10 -15.77 -5.98
CA HIS A 297 0.01 -15.28 -4.61
C HIS A 297 1.13 -14.25 -4.37
N GLY A 298 2.11 -14.13 -5.28
CA GLY A 298 3.28 -13.26 -5.12
C GLY A 298 4.39 -13.83 -4.22
N PHE A 299 4.21 -15.04 -3.70
CA PHE A 299 5.22 -15.77 -2.93
C PHE A 299 5.15 -17.26 -3.24
N CYS A 300 6.17 -18.01 -2.85
CA CYS A 300 6.19 -19.47 -2.96
C CYS A 300 6.51 -20.11 -1.62
N ARG A 301 5.75 -21.16 -1.26
CA ARG A 301 5.94 -21.91 -0.01
C ARG A 301 7.12 -22.89 -0.08
N LYS A 302 7.54 -23.29 -1.29
CA LYS A 302 8.65 -24.22 -1.46
C LYS A 302 9.96 -23.46 -1.41
N SER A 303 10.82 -23.77 -0.45
CA SER A 303 12.17 -23.20 -0.32
C SER A 303 13.09 -23.58 -1.48
N ASP A 304 12.88 -24.77 -2.03
CA ASP A 304 13.63 -25.40 -3.11
C ASP A 304 12.92 -25.32 -4.48
N CYS A 305 12.03 -24.35 -4.67
CA CYS A 305 11.30 -24.22 -5.92
C CYS A 305 12.24 -23.85 -7.07
N GLU A 306 12.38 -24.78 -8.03
CA GLU A 306 13.20 -24.59 -9.23
C GLU A 306 12.56 -23.64 -10.26
N LYS A 307 11.31 -23.24 -10.05
CA LYS A 307 10.57 -22.37 -10.97
C LYS A 307 10.90 -20.90 -10.72
N VAL A 308 10.72 -20.11 -11.76
CA VAL A 308 10.99 -18.67 -11.75
C VAL A 308 9.91 -17.92 -10.97
N HIS A 309 10.34 -16.98 -10.13
CA HIS A 309 9.51 -16.09 -9.31
C HIS A 309 9.77 -14.64 -9.74
N GLU A 310 9.38 -14.27 -10.96
CA GLU A 310 9.61 -12.93 -11.52
C GLU A 310 8.31 -12.33 -12.06
N VAL A 311 7.97 -11.13 -11.58
CA VAL A 311 6.77 -10.39 -12.01
C VAL A 311 6.90 -9.94 -13.46
N ASP A 312 8.09 -9.55 -13.90
CA ASP A 312 8.28 -9.11 -15.29
C ASP A 312 8.02 -10.23 -16.29
N LEU A 313 8.47 -11.46 -16.01
CA LEU A 313 8.15 -12.64 -16.82
C LEU A 313 6.62 -12.90 -16.83
N MET A 314 5.97 -12.82 -15.68
CA MET A 314 4.51 -12.97 -15.57
C MET A 314 3.77 -11.96 -16.45
N LEU A 315 4.18 -10.69 -16.42
CA LEU A 315 3.59 -9.63 -17.22
C LEU A 315 3.87 -9.79 -18.72
N ASP A 316 5.06 -10.28 -19.10
CA ASP A 316 5.40 -10.56 -20.49
C ASP A 316 4.52 -11.70 -21.05
N ILE A 317 4.28 -12.76 -20.26
CA ILE A 317 3.35 -13.84 -20.60
C ILE A 317 1.92 -13.31 -20.80
N GLU A 318 1.44 -12.43 -19.92
CA GLU A 318 0.12 -11.79 -20.05
C GLU A 318 0.01 -10.94 -21.33
N CYS A 319 1.03 -10.14 -21.62
CA CYS A 319 1.08 -9.35 -22.85
C CYS A 319 1.00 -10.23 -24.10
N GLN A 320 1.75 -11.33 -24.15
CA GLN A 320 1.71 -12.28 -25.26
C GLN A 320 0.31 -12.92 -25.43
N LYS A 321 -0.32 -13.35 -24.32
CA LYS A 321 -1.69 -13.89 -24.32
C LYS A 321 -2.68 -12.87 -24.89
N SER A 322 -2.55 -11.60 -24.51
CA SER A 322 -3.42 -10.50 -24.94
C SER A 322 -3.25 -10.19 -26.43
N ILE A 323 -2.03 -10.20 -26.96
CA ILE A 323 -1.74 -10.02 -28.39
C ILE A 323 -2.34 -11.17 -29.22
N LYS A 324 -2.15 -12.43 -28.78
CA LYS A 324 -2.74 -13.60 -29.45
C LYS A 324 -4.27 -13.53 -29.47
N LYS A 325 -4.90 -13.09 -28.38
CA LYS A 325 -6.37 -12.93 -28.29
C LYS A 325 -6.90 -11.83 -29.22
N ARG A 326 -6.19 -10.70 -29.36
CA ARG A 326 -6.55 -9.62 -30.28
C ARG A 326 -6.45 -10.08 -31.75
N ARG A 327 -5.39 -10.81 -32.13
CA ARG A 327 -5.22 -11.35 -33.48
C ARG A 327 -6.33 -12.33 -33.86
N ARG A 328 -6.80 -13.17 -32.93
CA ARG A 328 -7.93 -14.08 -33.15
C ARG A 328 -9.28 -13.34 -33.30
N LYS A 329 -9.48 -12.22 -32.61
CA LYS A 329 -10.72 -11.43 -32.71
C LYS A 329 -10.82 -10.59 -33.98
N ASN A 330 -9.72 -10.17 -34.56
CA ASN A 330 -9.69 -9.39 -35.79
C ASN A 330 -9.96 -10.22 -37.05
N GLY A 331 -10.09 -11.55 -36.90
CA GLY A 331 -10.45 -12.47 -37.98
C GLY A 331 -11.96 -12.80 -38.08
N ASP A 332 -12.81 -12.32 -37.15
CA ASP A 332 -14.26 -12.61 -37.16
C ASP A 332 -15.06 -11.43 -36.58
N PRO A 333 -16.01 -10.79 -37.29
CA PRO A 333 -16.82 -9.70 -36.82
C PRO A 333 -18.02 -10.21 -36.01
N GLN A 334 -17.99 -10.04 -34.68
CA GLN A 334 -19.18 -10.15 -33.84
C GLN A 334 -19.52 -8.82 -33.12
N PRO A 335 -20.83 -8.52 -32.92
CA PRO A 335 -21.29 -7.22 -32.46
C PRO A 335 -21.01 -6.96 -30.97
N PRO A 336 -20.94 -5.66 -30.51
CA PRO A 336 -20.54 -5.30 -29.17
C PRO A 336 -21.64 -5.53 -28.13
N ALA A 337 -21.31 -6.26 -27.05
CA ALA A 337 -22.18 -6.39 -25.88
C ALA A 337 -22.20 -5.11 -25.03
N LYS A 338 -23.40 -4.64 -24.70
CA LYS A 338 -23.66 -3.46 -23.85
C LYS A 338 -23.15 -3.72 -22.43
N LYS A 339 -22.30 -2.83 -21.93
CA LYS A 339 -21.83 -2.82 -20.53
C LYS A 339 -22.85 -2.11 -19.63
N THR A 340 -23.51 -2.85 -18.76
CA THR A 340 -24.24 -2.31 -17.62
C THR A 340 -23.27 -2.13 -16.44
N ARG A 341 -23.28 -0.92 -15.83
CA ARG A 341 -22.53 -0.57 -14.64
C ARG A 341 -23.17 -1.20 -13.40
N GLY A 342 -22.73 -2.39 -13.01
CA GLY A 342 -22.98 -3.00 -11.71
C GLY A 342 -21.68 -3.66 -11.24
N LEU A 343 -21.46 -3.81 -9.95
CA LEU A 343 -20.32 -4.56 -9.43
C LEU A 343 -20.31 -5.94 -10.12
N PRO A 344 -19.25 -6.28 -10.86
CA PRO A 344 -19.25 -7.51 -11.64
C PRO A 344 -19.25 -8.72 -10.70
N LYS A 345 -20.08 -9.74 -10.98
CA LYS A 345 -20.06 -11.05 -10.29
C LYS A 345 -18.65 -11.71 -10.29
N ALA A 346 -17.75 -11.23 -11.13
CA ALA A 346 -16.35 -11.66 -11.20
C ALA A 346 -15.48 -11.18 -10.00
N VAL A 347 -15.87 -10.11 -9.30
CA VAL A 347 -15.12 -9.63 -8.11
C VAL A 347 -15.29 -10.62 -6.97
N THR A 348 -16.49 -11.10 -6.71
CA THR A 348 -16.77 -12.11 -5.68
C THR A 348 -16.01 -13.42 -5.94
N LYS A 349 -16.00 -13.88 -7.20
CA LYS A 349 -15.30 -15.14 -7.56
C LYS A 349 -13.77 -15.03 -7.51
N LYS A 350 -13.18 -13.82 -7.74
CA LYS A 350 -11.74 -13.59 -7.59
C LYS A 350 -11.32 -13.36 -6.14
N LEU A 351 -12.22 -12.81 -5.29
CA LEU A 351 -11.98 -12.67 -3.85
C LEU A 351 -11.89 -14.05 -3.18
N GLU A 352 -12.73 -15.01 -3.59
CA GLU A 352 -12.66 -16.41 -3.14
C GLU A 352 -11.36 -17.11 -3.54
N SER A 353 -10.73 -16.72 -4.67
CA SER A 353 -9.50 -17.34 -5.17
C SER A 353 -8.20 -16.70 -4.66
N SER A 354 -8.27 -15.55 -3.97
CA SER A 354 -7.13 -14.88 -3.35
C SER A 354 -6.89 -15.32 -1.89
N ASP A 355 -7.73 -16.23 -1.38
CA ASP A 355 -7.54 -16.81 -0.08
C ASP A 355 -6.28 -17.68 -0.07
N ILE A 356 -5.41 -17.41 0.87
CA ILE A 356 -4.29 -18.28 1.21
C ILE A 356 -4.90 -19.60 1.67
N GLU A 357 -4.94 -20.60 0.79
CA GLU A 357 -5.23 -21.96 1.17
C GLU A 357 -4.09 -22.42 2.09
N ASN A 358 -4.30 -22.32 3.38
CA ASN A 358 -3.53 -23.04 4.37
C ASN A 358 -4.17 -24.42 4.50
N ASP A 359 -3.87 -25.32 3.56
CA ASP A 359 -4.09 -26.74 3.79
C ASP A 359 -3.08 -27.20 4.85
N GLY A 360 -3.62 -27.75 5.92
CA GLY A 360 -2.83 -28.37 6.96
C GLY A 360 -1.96 -29.48 6.38
N ALA A 361 -0.66 -29.28 6.43
CA ALA A 361 0.32 -30.33 6.33
C ALA A 361 1.01 -30.43 7.68
N GLU A 362 1.07 -31.63 8.18
CA GLU A 362 1.70 -32.07 9.40
C GLU A 362 3.14 -31.55 9.51
N GLU A 363 3.53 -31.25 10.76
CA GLU A 363 4.88 -30.84 11.14
C GLU A 363 5.90 -31.91 10.75
N GLU A 364 6.70 -31.65 9.75
CA GLU A 364 8.07 -32.18 9.65
C GLU A 364 9.04 -31.01 9.72
N SER A 365 9.76 -30.97 10.82
CA SER A 365 10.85 -30.04 11.07
C SER A 365 12.06 -30.44 10.23
N GLU A 366 12.21 -29.88 9.04
CA GLU A 366 13.43 -29.97 8.26
C GLU A 366 14.27 -28.68 8.35
N GLN A 367 15.55 -28.89 8.61
CA GLN A 367 16.58 -27.87 8.75
C GLN A 367 16.66 -26.97 7.51
N LEU A 368 16.56 -25.66 7.73
CA LEU A 368 16.72 -24.59 6.75
C LEU A 368 18.14 -24.60 6.14
N GLY A 369 18.25 -25.18 4.96
CA GLY A 369 19.39 -24.98 4.07
C GLY A 369 19.17 -23.73 3.23
N PHE A 370 20.00 -22.71 3.42
CA PHE A 370 20.02 -21.50 2.59
C PHE A 370 20.47 -21.81 1.16
N HIS A 371 19.60 -21.70 0.18
CA HIS A 371 19.96 -21.64 -1.23
C HIS A 371 19.68 -20.24 -1.82
N GLU A 372 20.79 -19.57 -2.19
CA GLU A 372 20.79 -18.36 -3.02
C GLU A 372 20.29 -18.68 -4.42
N LYS A 373 19.07 -18.28 -4.77
CA LYS A 373 18.63 -17.92 -6.14
C LYS A 373 17.14 -17.55 -6.14
N THR A 374 16.85 -16.31 -5.77
CA THR A 374 15.58 -15.69 -6.16
C THR A 374 15.92 -14.36 -6.83
N HIS A 375 15.77 -14.31 -8.16
CA HIS A 375 15.83 -13.04 -8.89
C HIS A 375 14.53 -12.29 -8.62
N PHE A 376 14.61 -11.16 -7.91
CA PHE A 376 13.51 -10.21 -7.78
C PHE A 376 13.64 -9.18 -8.90
N SER A 377 12.53 -8.83 -9.56
CA SER A 377 12.51 -7.82 -10.62
C SER A 377 12.81 -6.40 -10.12
N THR A 378 12.68 -6.17 -8.80
CA THR A 378 13.09 -4.94 -8.13
C THR A 378 14.01 -5.30 -6.96
N LYS A 379 15.33 -5.01 -7.07
CA LYS A 379 16.24 -5.11 -5.93
C LYS A 379 15.78 -4.13 -4.85
N GLY A 380 15.42 -4.66 -3.66
CA GLY A 380 14.98 -3.85 -2.53
C GLY A 380 13.46 -3.70 -2.38
N CYS A 381 12.64 -4.48 -3.10
CA CYS A 381 11.24 -4.72 -2.71
C CYS A 381 11.16 -5.29 -1.30
N HIS A 382 10.09 -4.98 -0.60
CA HIS A 382 9.87 -5.23 0.82
C HIS A 382 10.74 -4.35 1.74
N ARG A 383 10.80 -3.07 1.38
CA ARG A 383 11.12 -1.97 2.28
C ARG A 383 9.88 -1.10 2.39
N ALA A 384 9.41 -0.87 3.58
CA ALA A 384 8.15 -0.15 3.83
C ALA A 384 8.06 1.16 3.03
N GLY A 385 9.16 1.94 2.89
CA GLY A 385 9.19 3.18 2.11
C GLY A 385 8.95 2.96 0.61
N MET A 386 9.48 1.87 0.03
CA MET A 386 9.25 1.52 -1.36
C MET A 386 7.86 0.93 -1.57
N ASP A 387 7.40 0.08 -0.66
CA ASP A 387 6.07 -0.52 -0.71
C ASP A 387 4.99 0.56 -0.58
N ALA A 388 5.19 1.57 0.26
CA ALA A 388 4.35 2.76 0.30
C ALA A 388 4.35 3.53 -1.03
N PHE A 389 5.53 3.70 -1.69
CA PHE A 389 5.58 4.33 -3.02
C PHE A 389 4.81 3.53 -4.07
N MET A 390 5.01 2.22 -4.13
CA MET A 390 4.31 1.34 -5.06
C MET A 390 2.79 1.40 -4.87
N THR A 391 2.34 1.37 -3.61
CA THR A 391 0.94 1.48 -3.20
C THR A 391 0.30 2.78 -3.67
N GLY A 392 0.95 3.91 -3.40
CA GLY A 392 0.45 5.23 -3.80
C GLY A 392 0.45 5.42 -5.32
N PHE A 393 1.54 5.05 -5.99
CA PHE A 393 1.63 5.16 -7.45
C PHE A 393 0.55 4.35 -8.16
N PHE A 394 0.30 3.11 -7.71
CA PHE A 394 -0.73 2.26 -8.29
C PHE A 394 -2.12 2.91 -8.20
N VAL A 395 -2.54 3.39 -7.02
CA VAL A 395 -3.86 4.02 -6.84
C VAL A 395 -3.99 5.28 -7.70
N ILE A 396 -2.94 6.11 -7.73
CA ILE A 396 -2.90 7.32 -8.57
C ILE A 396 -3.07 6.95 -10.06
N PHE A 397 -2.34 5.94 -10.53
CA PHE A 397 -2.43 5.51 -11.93
C PHE A 397 -3.81 4.90 -12.25
N SER A 398 -4.35 4.05 -11.39
CA SER A 398 -5.67 3.43 -11.55
C SER A 398 -6.75 4.49 -11.66
N GLN A 399 -6.73 5.48 -10.77
CA GLN A 399 -7.75 6.53 -10.69
C GLN A 399 -7.38 7.81 -11.49
N ARG A 400 -6.39 7.73 -12.39
CA ARG A 400 -5.87 8.89 -13.12
C ARG A 400 -6.91 9.71 -13.87
N MET A 401 -7.96 9.07 -14.40
CA MET A 401 -9.04 9.76 -15.12
C MET A 401 -9.84 10.67 -14.19
N HIS A 402 -10.16 10.17 -12.98
CA HIS A 402 -10.86 10.96 -11.97
C HIS A 402 -9.94 12.07 -11.42
N LEU A 403 -8.70 11.72 -11.09
CA LEU A 403 -7.71 12.67 -10.60
C LEU A 403 -7.42 13.80 -11.60
N PHE A 404 -7.41 13.51 -12.90
CA PHE A 404 -7.22 14.51 -13.94
C PHE A 404 -8.38 15.51 -13.99
N LYS A 405 -9.62 15.01 -13.86
CA LYS A 405 -10.85 15.82 -13.97
C LYS A 405 -11.15 16.60 -12.69
N TYR A 406 -11.00 15.96 -11.53
CA TYR A 406 -11.49 16.50 -10.26
C TYR A 406 -10.36 16.84 -9.26
N GLN A 407 -9.12 16.53 -9.59
CA GLN A 407 -7.92 16.72 -8.74
C GLN A 407 -8.00 15.99 -7.38
N THR A 408 -8.82 14.95 -7.29
CA THR A 408 -9.00 14.08 -6.14
C THR A 408 -9.13 12.63 -6.57
N LEU A 409 -8.96 11.70 -5.65
CA LEU A 409 -9.28 10.30 -5.86
C LEU A 409 -10.81 10.10 -5.86
N ASP A 410 -11.30 9.07 -6.54
CA ASP A 410 -12.71 8.74 -6.63
C ASP A 410 -13.22 8.16 -5.31
N ALA A 411 -14.14 8.87 -4.65
CA ALA A 411 -14.74 8.47 -3.40
C ALA A 411 -15.51 7.13 -3.48
N ALA A 412 -15.91 6.70 -4.67
CA ALA A 412 -16.55 5.38 -4.86
C ALA A 412 -15.65 4.19 -4.46
N PHE A 413 -14.32 4.38 -4.43
CA PHE A 413 -13.35 3.37 -4.02
C PHE A 413 -12.85 3.56 -2.58
N SER A 414 -13.41 4.54 -1.85
CA SER A 414 -12.94 4.88 -0.51
C SER A 414 -13.57 4.05 0.60
N ASN A 415 -12.92 4.07 1.76
CA ASN A 415 -13.40 3.54 3.03
C ASN A 415 -13.83 2.06 2.96
N GLN A 416 -13.16 1.29 2.12
CA GLN A 416 -13.34 -0.16 1.99
C GLN A 416 -11.97 -0.84 1.98
N THR A 417 -11.86 -1.95 2.69
CA THR A 417 -10.62 -2.77 2.72
C THR A 417 -10.94 -4.24 2.51
N LEU A 418 -9.98 -4.97 1.96
CA LEU A 418 -10.07 -6.42 1.89
C LEU A 418 -9.48 -7.00 3.17
N VAL A 419 -10.22 -7.93 3.77
CA VAL A 419 -9.74 -8.68 4.93
C VAL A 419 -9.68 -10.16 4.53
N PRO A 420 -8.53 -10.84 4.74
CA PRO A 420 -8.40 -12.25 4.39
C PRO A 420 -9.53 -13.09 4.94
N GLY A 421 -10.16 -13.89 4.05
CA GLY A 421 -11.26 -14.77 4.39
C GLY A 421 -12.64 -14.11 4.53
N LEU A 422 -12.80 -12.82 4.25
CA LEU A 422 -14.10 -12.22 4.00
C LEU A 422 -14.42 -12.27 2.49
N GLU A 423 -15.65 -12.68 2.16
CA GLU A 423 -16.12 -12.73 0.76
C GLU A 423 -16.37 -11.34 0.17
N LYS A 424 -16.64 -10.36 1.04
CA LYS A 424 -16.92 -8.98 0.63
C LYS A 424 -15.91 -8.03 1.25
N PRO A 425 -15.62 -6.90 0.58
CA PRO A 425 -14.85 -5.82 1.20
C PRO A 425 -15.49 -5.38 2.52
N LEU A 426 -14.67 -5.11 3.51
CA LEU A 426 -15.08 -4.55 4.79
C LEU A 426 -15.23 -3.04 4.64
N PRO A 427 -16.44 -2.47 4.78
CA PRO A 427 -16.61 -1.04 4.80
C PRO A 427 -16.16 -0.48 6.17
N LEU A 428 -15.47 0.65 6.17
CA LEU A 428 -15.24 1.44 7.37
C LEU A 428 -16.45 2.32 7.60
N VAL A 429 -17.26 1.96 8.60
CA VAL A 429 -18.56 2.62 8.87
C VAL A 429 -18.70 2.92 10.35
N ASN A 430 -19.42 3.99 10.67
CA ASN A 430 -19.87 4.24 12.02
C ASN A 430 -21.12 3.43 12.32
N SER A 431 -21.19 2.83 13.49
CA SER A 431 -22.31 2.03 13.95
C SER A 431 -22.90 2.58 15.24
N SER A 432 -24.20 2.86 15.23
CA SER A 432 -24.92 3.25 16.45
C SER A 432 -24.92 2.17 17.53
N TYR A 433 -24.73 0.90 17.14
CA TYR A 433 -24.64 -0.24 18.07
C TYR A 433 -23.23 -0.45 18.62
N ALA A 434 -22.23 0.12 18.01
CA ALA A 434 -20.82 0.01 18.41
C ALA A 434 -20.12 1.37 18.20
N PRO A 435 -20.50 2.42 18.94
CA PRO A 435 -19.96 3.77 18.74
C PRO A 435 -18.48 3.82 19.14
N SER A 436 -17.79 4.83 18.63
CA SER A 436 -16.40 5.14 19.01
C SER A 436 -16.26 5.31 20.53
N THR A 437 -15.12 4.84 21.07
CA THR A 437 -14.84 4.95 22.50
C THR A 437 -14.61 6.41 22.92
N GLU A 438 -14.96 6.75 24.17
CA GLU A 438 -14.76 8.08 24.72
C GLU A 438 -13.28 8.51 24.63
N LYS A 439 -12.37 7.65 25.07
CA LYS A 439 -10.93 7.90 25.00
C LYS A 439 -10.44 8.12 23.55
N HIS A 440 -11.00 7.41 22.57
CA HIS A 440 -10.71 7.68 21.17
C HIS A 440 -11.14 9.08 20.76
N ARG A 441 -12.39 9.46 21.10
CA ARG A 441 -12.94 10.77 20.76
C ARG A 441 -12.14 11.92 21.38
N GLU A 442 -11.70 11.78 22.63
CA GLU A 442 -10.83 12.75 23.30
C GLU A 442 -9.52 12.98 22.53
N ILE A 443 -8.82 11.90 22.18
CA ILE A 443 -7.57 11.97 21.41
C ILE A 443 -7.83 12.53 20.00
N TRP A 444 -8.95 12.12 19.39
CA TRP A 444 -9.29 12.48 18.01
C TRP A 444 -9.73 13.95 17.87
N ALA A 445 -10.35 14.54 18.88
CA ALA A 445 -10.93 15.90 18.82
C ALA A 445 -9.94 16.97 18.31
N GLU A 446 -8.69 16.95 18.75
CA GLU A 446 -7.66 17.88 18.27
C GLU A 446 -7.28 17.59 16.82
N CYS A 447 -7.07 16.31 16.47
CA CYS A 447 -6.76 15.89 15.10
C CYS A 447 -7.88 16.27 14.15
N GLN A 448 -9.14 16.05 14.53
CA GLN A 448 -10.33 16.39 13.76
C GLN A 448 -10.40 17.89 13.46
N LYS A 449 -10.22 18.73 14.49
CA LYS A 449 -10.20 20.19 14.32
C LYS A 449 -9.15 20.63 13.30
N ASN A 450 -7.94 20.08 13.37
CA ASN A 450 -6.86 20.39 12.46
C ASN A 450 -7.15 19.82 11.05
N LYS A 451 -7.72 18.64 10.95
CA LYS A 451 -8.13 18.01 9.69
C LYS A 451 -9.17 18.87 8.96
N ILE A 452 -10.21 19.34 9.66
CA ILE A 452 -11.24 20.23 9.12
C ILE A 452 -10.60 21.49 8.54
N LYS A 453 -9.73 22.15 9.31
CA LYS A 453 -9.01 23.35 8.86
C LYS A 453 -8.19 23.10 7.60
N ASN A 454 -7.46 21.99 7.56
CA ASN A 454 -6.62 21.65 6.41
C ASN A 454 -7.45 21.24 5.17
N LEU A 455 -8.57 20.55 5.36
CA LEU A 455 -9.50 20.21 4.27
C LEU A 455 -10.12 21.48 3.67
N ASN A 456 -10.61 22.39 4.49
CA ASN A 456 -11.17 23.66 4.03
C ASN A 456 -10.14 24.48 3.24
N PHE A 457 -8.91 24.57 3.75
CA PHE A 457 -7.82 25.24 3.04
C PHE A 457 -7.53 24.61 1.69
N LYS A 458 -7.41 23.28 1.62
CA LYS A 458 -7.12 22.53 0.38
C LYS A 458 -8.26 22.59 -0.64
N SER A 459 -9.49 22.73 -0.18
CA SER A 459 -10.69 22.83 -1.04
C SER A 459 -11.04 24.26 -1.46
N GLY A 460 -10.27 25.26 -1.00
CA GLY A 460 -10.52 26.67 -1.27
C GLY A 460 -11.76 27.21 -0.55
N ILE A 461 -12.30 26.49 0.43
CA ILE A 461 -13.40 26.92 1.27
C ILE A 461 -12.87 27.92 2.29
N VAL A 462 -13.13 29.20 2.08
CA VAL A 462 -12.78 30.25 3.04
C VAL A 462 -13.72 30.12 4.24
N THR A 463 -13.20 29.63 5.38
CA THR A 463 -13.91 29.77 6.65
C THR A 463 -13.80 31.24 7.08
N ILE A 464 -14.92 31.97 6.98
CA ILE A 464 -15.06 33.33 7.51
C ILE A 464 -15.11 33.24 9.05
#